data_7d1c169282a5f1e6f3c98f90423f3097
#
_entry.id   7d1c169282a5f1e6f3c98f90423f3097
#
_cell.length_a   1.000
_cell.length_b   1.000
_cell.length_c   1.000
_cell.angle_alpha   90.00
_cell.angle_beta   90.00
_cell.angle_gamma   90.00
#
_symmetry.space_group_name_H-M   'P 1'
#
loop_
_entity.id
_entity.type
_entity.pdbx_description
1 polymer ?
#
loop_
_entity_poly.entity_id
_entity_poly.type
_entity_poly.pdbx_seq_one_letter_code
_entity_poly.pdbx_strand_id
1 'polypeptide(L)'
;MIKPVGVTIGDPAGVGPELIDRAFGLVKTGPVRLYGPRHVVEDIAARHPSVEPIGTSDDPIVIGQYSKASGVASVSALAKGAADLASGAIRSLMTGPISKLALADMDFPGQTEYVASVCGVSRFAMMLAGPTLKVTLATTHVAIKDLAGQLTENMVYDAGELTAQFLGSKKARIAVLGLNPHAGDGGRFGDEEAKIIEPAVLRLKAAGYDAVGPLPADTAFFRAVSGDFDAVVAMYHDQGLGPLKLVHFFDAVNITLGLPRIRVSPDHGPAFDLAGTGKANPKSTVEALKMASIG
;
A
#
# COMPACT_ATOMS: atom_id res chain seq x y z
N MET A 1 -14.43 1.74 24.23
CA MET A 1 -13.31 0.79 24.00
C MET A 1 -12.63 1.13 22.69
N ILE A 2 -11.30 1.06 22.63
CA ILE A 2 -10.53 1.28 21.42
C ILE A 2 -10.78 0.08 20.49
N LYS A 3 -11.18 0.34 19.22
CA LYS A 3 -11.37 -0.73 18.22
C LYS A 3 -10.03 -1.38 17.88
N PRO A 4 -10.00 -2.71 17.65
CA PRO A 4 -8.76 -3.40 17.33
C PRO A 4 -8.20 -3.01 15.96
N VAL A 5 -6.89 -3.21 15.78
CA VAL A 5 -6.23 -3.27 14.47
C VAL A 5 -6.51 -4.64 13.88
N GLY A 6 -6.93 -4.70 12.61
CA GLY A 6 -6.99 -5.96 11.86
C GLY A 6 -5.63 -6.28 11.24
N VAL A 7 -5.20 -7.53 11.31
CA VAL A 7 -3.97 -8.01 10.66
C VAL A 7 -4.28 -9.34 9.98
N THR A 8 -4.09 -9.43 8.65
CA THR A 8 -4.14 -10.72 7.95
C THR A 8 -2.73 -11.27 7.80
N ILE A 9 -2.54 -12.57 8.03
CA ILE A 9 -1.20 -13.16 7.95
C ILE A 9 -0.62 -13.21 6.53
N GLY A 10 -1.43 -12.97 5.49
CA GLY A 10 -1.06 -13.19 4.10
C GLY A 10 -1.09 -14.67 3.71
N ASP A 11 -0.21 -15.08 2.79
CA ASP A 11 -0.07 -16.49 2.44
C ASP A 11 0.59 -17.24 3.59
N PRO A 12 -0.11 -18.22 4.23
CA PRO A 12 0.41 -18.92 5.40
C PRO A 12 1.61 -19.82 5.09
N ALA A 13 1.86 -20.15 3.82
CA ALA A 13 3.04 -20.88 3.38
C ALA A 13 4.28 -19.98 3.16
N GLY A 14 4.09 -18.65 3.13
CA GLY A 14 5.14 -17.65 2.95
C GLY A 14 5.71 -17.10 4.26
N VAL A 15 6.46 -16.01 4.17
CA VAL A 15 7.10 -15.33 5.33
C VAL A 15 6.11 -14.55 6.21
N GLY A 16 4.86 -14.36 5.77
CA GLY A 16 3.88 -13.54 6.48
C GLY A 16 3.73 -13.90 7.96
N PRO A 17 3.44 -15.18 8.33
CA PRO A 17 3.27 -15.57 9.72
C PRO A 17 4.47 -15.24 10.61
N GLU A 18 5.69 -15.61 10.20
CA GLU A 18 6.91 -15.37 11.00
C GLU A 18 7.23 -13.88 11.15
N LEU A 19 7.01 -13.07 10.11
CA LEU A 19 7.28 -11.64 10.16
C LEU A 19 6.27 -10.89 11.04
N ILE A 20 5.01 -11.30 11.02
CA ILE A 20 3.94 -10.74 11.86
C ILE A 20 4.17 -11.10 13.32
N ASP A 21 4.51 -12.35 13.64
CA ASP A 21 4.87 -12.78 14.98
C ASP A 21 6.03 -11.94 15.56
N ARG A 22 7.10 -11.77 14.78
CA ARG A 22 8.23 -10.91 15.15
C ARG A 22 7.83 -9.45 15.32
N ALA A 23 6.97 -8.91 14.45
CA ALA A 23 6.51 -7.53 14.53
C ALA A 23 5.69 -7.27 15.81
N PHE A 24 4.84 -8.20 16.24
CA PHE A 24 4.11 -8.09 17.50
C PHE A 24 5.03 -8.04 18.73
N GLY A 25 6.19 -8.68 18.69
CA GLY A 25 7.21 -8.56 19.72
C GLY A 25 7.92 -7.20 19.75
N LEU A 26 7.85 -6.42 18.67
CA LEU A 26 8.59 -5.16 18.51
C LEU A 26 7.68 -3.91 18.57
N VAL A 27 6.37 -4.05 18.35
CA VAL A 27 5.42 -2.93 18.26
C VAL A 27 4.31 -3.07 19.28
N LYS A 28 4.07 -2.01 20.05
CA LYS A 28 2.90 -1.92 20.93
C LYS A 28 1.67 -1.49 20.13
N THR A 29 0.76 -2.41 19.86
CA THR A 29 -0.39 -2.19 18.96
C THR A 29 -1.70 -1.84 19.66
N GLY A 30 -1.85 -2.14 20.97
CA GLY A 30 -3.16 -2.27 21.59
C GLY A 30 -3.89 -3.55 21.10
N PRO A 31 -5.24 -3.60 21.16
CA PRO A 31 -6.00 -4.78 20.70
C PRO A 31 -5.81 -5.05 19.23
N VAL A 32 -5.60 -6.32 18.85
CA VAL A 32 -5.43 -6.78 17.47
C VAL A 32 -6.39 -7.93 17.19
N ARG A 33 -6.95 -8.00 15.98
CA ARG A 33 -7.59 -9.19 15.40
C ARG A 33 -6.68 -9.75 14.32
N LEU A 34 -6.21 -10.98 14.52
CA LEU A 34 -5.32 -11.67 13.60
C LEU A 34 -6.10 -12.72 12.80
N TYR A 35 -6.17 -12.53 11.47
CA TYR A 35 -6.92 -13.40 10.56
C TYR A 35 -6.01 -14.35 9.80
N GLY A 36 -6.35 -15.65 9.79
CA GLY A 36 -5.59 -16.68 9.09
C GLY A 36 -6.06 -18.10 9.43
N PRO A 37 -5.37 -19.17 8.98
CA PRO A 37 -5.65 -20.52 9.41
C PRO A 37 -5.62 -20.64 10.93
N ARG A 38 -6.62 -21.34 11.51
CA ARG A 38 -6.85 -21.39 12.95
C ARG A 38 -5.59 -21.75 13.73
N HIS A 39 -4.91 -22.84 13.37
CA HIS A 39 -3.72 -23.30 14.07
C HIS A 39 -2.57 -22.28 14.06
N VAL A 40 -2.42 -21.48 12.96
CA VAL A 40 -1.36 -20.48 12.85
C VAL A 40 -1.68 -19.26 13.73
N VAL A 41 -2.93 -18.74 13.65
CA VAL A 41 -3.28 -17.52 14.41
C VAL A 41 -3.40 -17.80 15.91
N GLU A 42 -3.83 -18.99 16.33
CA GLU A 42 -3.86 -19.42 17.73
C GLU A 42 -2.45 -19.57 18.30
N ASP A 43 -1.51 -20.15 17.56
CA ASP A 43 -0.12 -20.30 17.95
C ASP A 43 0.56 -18.91 18.14
N ILE A 44 0.33 -17.96 17.24
CA ILE A 44 0.83 -16.59 17.39
C ILE A 44 0.17 -15.89 18.59
N ALA A 45 -1.16 -15.98 18.73
CA ALA A 45 -1.90 -15.34 19.83
C ALA A 45 -1.48 -15.85 21.22
N ALA A 46 -1.10 -17.13 21.33
CA ALA A 46 -0.59 -17.69 22.58
C ALA A 46 0.67 -16.96 23.12
N ARG A 47 1.43 -16.33 22.25
CA ARG A 47 2.63 -15.55 22.60
C ARG A 47 2.36 -14.05 22.78
N HIS A 48 1.20 -13.55 22.32
CA HIS A 48 0.87 -12.13 22.29
C HIS A 48 -0.51 -11.86 22.90
N PRO A 49 -0.63 -11.55 24.20
CA PRO A 49 -1.92 -11.42 24.92
C PRO A 49 -2.90 -10.36 24.37
N SER A 50 -2.42 -9.39 23.56
CA SER A 50 -3.27 -8.38 22.93
C SER A 50 -3.89 -8.84 21.60
N VAL A 51 -3.56 -10.06 21.13
CA VAL A 51 -3.99 -10.60 19.85
C VAL A 51 -5.16 -11.56 20.04
N GLU A 52 -6.30 -11.23 19.42
CA GLU A 52 -7.49 -12.09 19.28
C GLU A 52 -7.34 -12.90 17.98
N PRO A 53 -7.22 -14.25 18.03
CA PRO A 53 -7.13 -15.08 16.83
C PRO A 53 -8.49 -15.24 16.17
N ILE A 54 -8.55 -15.01 14.84
CA ILE A 54 -9.74 -15.21 14.01
C ILE A 54 -9.41 -16.29 12.97
N GLY A 55 -9.73 -17.53 13.28
CA GLY A 55 -9.53 -18.66 12.37
C GLY A 55 -10.43 -18.58 11.15
N THR A 56 -9.85 -18.67 9.93
CA THR A 56 -10.57 -18.56 8.66
C THR A 56 -10.51 -19.84 7.83
N SER A 57 -9.65 -20.80 8.17
CA SER A 57 -9.56 -22.13 7.60
C SER A 57 -8.88 -23.08 8.58
N ASP A 58 -9.03 -24.38 8.35
CA ASP A 58 -8.41 -25.47 9.15
C ASP A 58 -7.49 -26.35 8.29
N ASP A 59 -7.27 -25.98 7.01
CA ASP A 59 -6.45 -26.74 6.07
C ASP A 59 -4.98 -26.80 6.50
N PRO A 60 -4.31 -27.95 6.32
CA PRO A 60 -2.88 -28.08 6.59
C PRO A 60 -2.07 -27.27 5.56
N ILE A 61 -1.05 -26.56 6.05
CA ILE A 61 -0.19 -25.70 5.22
C ILE A 61 1.24 -26.24 5.23
N VAL A 62 1.83 -26.34 4.03
CA VAL A 62 3.25 -26.67 3.86
C VAL A 62 4.03 -25.39 3.69
N ILE A 63 4.90 -25.07 4.65
CA ILE A 63 5.73 -23.86 4.64
C ILE A 63 6.73 -23.91 3.49
N GLY A 64 6.95 -22.78 2.82
CA GLY A 64 7.93 -22.62 1.74
C GLY A 64 7.40 -22.99 0.36
N GLN A 65 6.15 -23.45 0.24
CA GLN A 65 5.59 -23.86 -1.04
C GLN A 65 4.14 -23.39 -1.20
N TYR A 66 3.85 -22.67 -2.28
CA TYR A 66 2.48 -22.33 -2.64
C TYR A 66 1.65 -23.59 -2.89
N SER A 67 0.45 -23.60 -2.37
CA SER A 67 -0.58 -24.61 -2.63
C SER A 67 -1.94 -23.94 -2.82
N LYS A 68 -2.89 -24.64 -3.44
CA LYS A 68 -4.27 -24.14 -3.54
C LYS A 68 -4.87 -23.90 -2.15
N ALA A 69 -4.58 -24.78 -1.18
CA ALA A 69 -5.03 -24.63 0.21
C ALA A 69 -4.47 -23.33 0.84
N SER A 70 -3.16 -23.05 0.68
CA SER A 70 -2.56 -21.81 1.19
C SER A 70 -3.13 -20.56 0.52
N GLY A 71 -3.41 -20.64 -0.79
CA GLY A 71 -4.07 -19.58 -1.55
C GLY A 71 -5.48 -19.30 -1.02
N VAL A 72 -6.32 -20.32 -0.87
CA VAL A 72 -7.69 -20.19 -0.32
C VAL A 72 -7.65 -19.63 1.11
N ALA A 73 -6.74 -20.10 1.94
CA ALA A 73 -6.58 -19.62 3.31
C ALA A 73 -6.22 -18.14 3.36
N SER A 74 -5.30 -17.70 2.49
CA SER A 74 -4.88 -16.27 2.42
C SER A 74 -6.01 -15.35 1.96
N VAL A 75 -6.79 -15.81 0.97
CA VAL A 75 -7.96 -15.09 0.44
C VAL A 75 -9.07 -15.00 1.50
N SER A 76 -9.35 -16.10 2.21
CA SER A 76 -10.36 -16.12 3.28
C SER A 76 -10.01 -15.16 4.42
N ALA A 77 -8.72 -15.08 4.79
CA ALA A 77 -8.23 -14.13 5.77
C ALA A 77 -8.38 -12.68 5.28
N LEU A 78 -8.02 -12.40 4.03
CA LEU A 78 -8.20 -11.08 3.41
C LEU A 78 -9.67 -10.67 3.37
N ALA A 79 -10.55 -11.58 2.94
CA ALA A 79 -11.98 -11.32 2.84
C ALA A 79 -12.60 -10.97 4.21
N LYS A 80 -12.25 -11.72 5.26
CA LYS A 80 -12.74 -11.45 6.61
C LYS A 80 -12.21 -10.12 7.14
N GLY A 81 -10.91 -9.84 6.97
CA GLY A 81 -10.31 -8.56 7.39
C GLY A 81 -10.91 -7.36 6.64
N ALA A 82 -11.13 -7.48 5.32
CA ALA A 82 -11.75 -6.42 4.51
C ALA A 82 -13.22 -6.16 4.93
N ALA A 83 -14.00 -7.21 5.21
CA ALA A 83 -15.37 -7.07 5.70
C ALA A 83 -15.42 -6.36 7.08
N ASP A 84 -14.51 -6.72 7.99
CA ASP A 84 -14.42 -6.08 9.30
C ASP A 84 -13.94 -4.61 9.20
N LEU A 85 -13.09 -4.27 8.22
CA LEU A 85 -12.71 -2.90 7.89
C LEU A 85 -13.91 -2.10 7.38
N ALA A 86 -14.64 -2.63 6.41
CA ALA A 86 -15.81 -1.99 5.80
C ALA A 86 -16.90 -1.73 6.84
N SER A 87 -17.24 -2.70 7.68
CA SER A 87 -18.25 -2.56 8.75
C SER A 87 -17.79 -1.66 9.90
N GLY A 88 -16.48 -1.38 10.01
CA GLY A 88 -15.88 -0.66 11.13
C GLY A 88 -15.76 -1.46 12.42
N ALA A 89 -15.74 -2.78 12.34
CA ALA A 89 -15.42 -3.65 13.46
C ALA A 89 -13.94 -3.53 13.88
N ILE A 90 -13.07 -3.16 12.94
CA ILE A 90 -11.67 -2.79 13.16
C ILE A 90 -11.44 -1.32 12.76
N ARG A 91 -10.42 -0.67 13.35
CA ARG A 91 -10.09 0.74 13.06
C ARG A 91 -9.17 0.90 11.86
N SER A 92 -8.38 -0.11 11.56
CA SER A 92 -7.40 -0.15 10.47
C SER A 92 -7.13 -1.59 10.07
N LEU A 93 -6.55 -1.82 8.88
CA LEU A 93 -6.21 -3.15 8.39
C LEU A 93 -4.75 -3.17 7.88
N MET A 94 -3.93 -4.04 8.44
CA MET A 94 -2.65 -4.44 7.85
C MET A 94 -2.83 -5.77 7.13
N THR A 95 -2.52 -5.83 5.83
CA THR A 95 -2.60 -7.08 5.08
C THR A 95 -1.21 -7.66 4.84
N GLY A 96 -1.00 -8.93 5.24
CA GLY A 96 0.19 -9.68 4.90
C GLY A 96 0.30 -9.97 3.40
N PRO A 97 1.48 -10.39 2.91
CA PRO A 97 1.73 -10.62 1.49
C PRO A 97 0.98 -11.86 0.99
N ILE A 98 0.26 -11.73 -0.13
CA ILE A 98 -0.50 -12.81 -0.78
C ILE A 98 0.14 -13.12 -2.14
N SER A 99 0.15 -14.40 -2.51
CA SER A 99 0.58 -14.84 -3.85
C SER A 99 -0.37 -14.29 -4.93
N LYS A 100 0.21 -13.83 -6.05
CA LYS A 100 -0.59 -13.41 -7.21
C LYS A 100 -1.44 -14.55 -7.78
N LEU A 101 -1.00 -15.79 -7.63
CA LEU A 101 -1.78 -16.98 -8.04
C LEU A 101 -3.09 -17.09 -7.25
N ALA A 102 -3.05 -16.82 -5.94
CA ALA A 102 -4.25 -16.85 -5.10
C ALA A 102 -5.24 -15.74 -5.46
N LEU A 103 -4.76 -14.56 -5.86
CA LEU A 103 -5.59 -13.42 -6.25
C LEU A 103 -6.20 -13.57 -7.64
N ALA A 104 -5.54 -14.30 -8.56
CA ALA A 104 -6.06 -14.56 -9.90
C ALA A 104 -7.41 -15.33 -9.86
N ASP A 105 -7.59 -16.22 -8.88
CA ASP A 105 -8.84 -16.97 -8.67
C ASP A 105 -10.01 -16.06 -8.19
N MET A 106 -9.74 -14.82 -7.78
CA MET A 106 -10.74 -13.86 -7.30
C MET A 106 -11.20 -12.85 -8.36
N ASP A 107 -10.64 -12.89 -9.57
CA ASP A 107 -10.88 -11.88 -10.64
C ASP A 107 -10.52 -10.44 -10.24
N PHE A 108 -9.52 -10.29 -9.35
CA PHE A 108 -8.95 -9.01 -8.95
C PHE A 108 -7.46 -8.93 -9.25
N PRO A 109 -6.96 -7.79 -9.77
CA PRO A 109 -5.54 -7.61 -10.11
C PRO A 109 -4.64 -7.55 -8.86
N GLY A 110 -5.20 -7.22 -7.68
CA GLY A 110 -4.46 -7.12 -6.44
C GLY A 110 -5.33 -7.00 -5.20
N GLN A 111 -4.68 -7.05 -4.03
CA GLN A 111 -5.35 -6.88 -2.73
C GLN A 111 -5.98 -5.48 -2.58
N THR A 112 -5.36 -4.45 -3.17
CA THR A 112 -5.82 -3.06 -3.07
C THR A 112 -7.18 -2.90 -3.71
N GLU A 113 -7.35 -3.39 -4.93
CA GLU A 113 -8.59 -3.35 -5.69
C GLU A 113 -9.68 -4.16 -5.00
N TYR A 114 -9.33 -5.33 -4.47
CA TYR A 114 -10.27 -6.16 -3.71
C TYR A 114 -10.79 -5.44 -2.46
N VAL A 115 -9.90 -4.92 -1.61
CA VAL A 115 -10.30 -4.22 -0.37
C VAL A 115 -11.12 -2.97 -0.69
N ALA A 116 -10.74 -2.20 -1.73
CA ALA A 116 -11.51 -1.04 -2.18
C ALA A 116 -12.94 -1.43 -2.60
N SER A 117 -13.09 -2.51 -3.37
CA SER A 117 -14.38 -3.06 -3.80
C SER A 117 -15.25 -3.45 -2.59
N VAL A 118 -14.70 -4.18 -1.60
CA VAL A 118 -15.42 -4.57 -0.38
C VAL A 118 -15.84 -3.36 0.45
N CYS A 119 -15.04 -2.29 0.45
CA CYS A 119 -15.37 -1.03 1.11
C CYS A 119 -16.36 -0.14 0.30
N GLY A 120 -16.76 -0.55 -0.92
CA GLY A 120 -17.61 0.24 -1.80
C GLY A 120 -16.95 1.51 -2.34
N VAL A 121 -15.61 1.51 -2.47
CA VAL A 121 -14.81 2.66 -2.89
C VAL A 121 -14.31 2.46 -4.32
N SER A 122 -14.65 3.39 -5.21
CA SER A 122 -14.14 3.43 -6.60
C SER A 122 -12.98 4.40 -6.80
N ARG A 123 -12.81 5.36 -5.88
CA ARG A 123 -11.78 6.39 -5.93
C ARG A 123 -10.71 6.11 -4.85
N PHE A 124 -9.61 5.54 -5.25
CA PHE A 124 -8.49 5.21 -4.38
C PHE A 124 -7.17 5.41 -5.12
N ALA A 125 -6.06 5.50 -4.39
CA ALA A 125 -4.71 5.55 -4.95
C ALA A 125 -3.73 4.71 -4.11
N MET A 126 -2.67 4.24 -4.74
CA MET A 126 -1.58 3.54 -4.07
C MET A 126 -0.49 4.55 -3.70
N MET A 127 -0.13 4.59 -2.43
CA MET A 127 1.03 5.33 -1.94
C MET A 127 2.04 4.35 -1.35
N LEU A 128 3.31 4.52 -1.69
CA LEU A 128 4.40 3.95 -0.90
C LEU A 128 5.04 5.04 -0.05
N ALA A 129 5.17 4.77 1.25
CA ALA A 129 5.71 5.72 2.21
C ALA A 129 6.92 5.11 2.94
N GLY A 130 8.07 5.72 2.77
CA GLY A 130 9.25 5.56 3.62
C GLY A 130 9.40 6.73 4.59
N PRO A 131 10.37 6.69 5.50
CA PRO A 131 10.61 7.75 6.49
C PRO A 131 10.81 9.15 5.89
N THR A 132 11.51 9.27 4.76
CA THR A 132 11.86 10.57 4.15
C THR A 132 11.22 10.82 2.80
N LEU A 133 10.59 9.82 2.18
CA LEU A 133 9.98 9.93 0.85
C LEU A 133 8.63 9.20 0.82
N LYS A 134 7.60 9.90 0.37
CA LYS A 134 6.26 9.34 0.10
C LYS A 134 5.93 9.56 -1.37
N VAL A 135 5.48 8.52 -2.04
CA VAL A 135 5.16 8.55 -3.46
C VAL A 135 3.78 7.95 -3.69
N THR A 136 2.88 8.75 -4.24
CA THR A 136 1.56 8.30 -4.70
C THR A 136 1.59 8.10 -6.21
N LEU A 137 0.95 7.06 -6.69
CA LEU A 137 0.89 6.71 -8.11
C LEU A 137 -0.44 7.16 -8.71
N ALA A 138 -0.37 7.91 -9.82
CA ALA A 138 -1.55 8.23 -10.64
C ALA A 138 -2.02 6.99 -11.42
N THR A 139 -1.08 6.19 -11.95
CA THR A 139 -1.35 4.87 -12.53
C THR A 139 -0.48 3.80 -11.87
N THR A 140 -0.99 2.57 -11.74
CA THR A 140 -0.26 1.46 -11.11
C THR A 140 0.34 0.50 -12.13
N HIS A 141 -0.35 -0.55 -12.51
CA HIS A 141 0.15 -1.65 -13.33
C HIS A 141 -0.27 -1.49 -14.80
N VAL A 142 0.12 -0.39 -15.43
CA VAL A 142 -0.12 -0.06 -16.84
C VAL A 142 1.15 -0.32 -17.63
N ALA A 143 1.03 -0.95 -18.81
CA ALA A 143 2.16 -1.12 -19.69
C ALA A 143 2.64 0.25 -20.23
N ILE A 144 3.95 0.47 -20.32
CA ILE A 144 4.51 1.77 -20.76
C ILE A 144 3.95 2.24 -22.11
N LYS A 145 3.74 1.31 -23.06
CA LYS A 145 3.17 1.63 -24.39
C LYS A 145 1.75 2.20 -24.32
N ASP A 146 0.99 1.88 -23.27
CA ASP A 146 -0.42 2.26 -23.13
C ASP A 146 -0.61 3.46 -22.18
N LEU A 147 0.47 3.87 -21.51
CA LEU A 147 0.45 4.82 -20.39
C LEU A 147 -0.10 6.19 -20.80
N ALA A 148 0.43 6.79 -21.87
CA ALA A 148 -0.01 8.11 -22.32
C ALA A 148 -1.49 8.13 -22.74
N GLY A 149 -1.99 7.01 -23.29
CA GLY A 149 -3.40 6.86 -23.67
C GLY A 149 -4.36 6.58 -22.52
N GLN A 150 -3.85 6.13 -21.37
CA GLN A 150 -4.68 5.79 -20.20
C GLN A 150 -4.62 6.84 -19.10
N LEU A 151 -3.57 7.66 -19.03
CA LEU A 151 -3.43 8.72 -18.04
C LEU A 151 -4.52 9.78 -18.27
N THR A 152 -5.21 10.18 -17.21
CA THR A 152 -6.25 11.21 -17.27
C THR A 152 -6.02 12.29 -16.20
N GLU A 153 -6.56 13.50 -16.44
CA GLU A 153 -6.56 14.58 -15.46
C GLU A 153 -7.12 14.12 -14.09
N ASN A 154 -8.23 13.35 -14.11
CA ASN A 154 -8.84 12.87 -12.88
C ASN A 154 -7.91 11.95 -12.08
N MET A 155 -7.16 11.07 -12.72
CA MET A 155 -6.20 10.18 -12.02
C MET A 155 -5.12 11.00 -11.31
N VAL A 156 -4.57 12.02 -11.97
CA VAL A 156 -3.55 12.90 -11.38
C VAL A 156 -4.13 13.73 -10.24
N TYR A 157 -5.32 14.32 -10.46
CA TYR A 157 -6.02 15.09 -9.43
C TYR A 157 -6.34 14.23 -8.21
N ASP A 158 -6.91 13.03 -8.41
CA ASP A 158 -7.28 12.12 -7.34
C ASP A 158 -6.07 11.67 -6.53
N ALA A 159 -4.97 11.33 -7.19
CA ALA A 159 -3.71 10.99 -6.53
C ALA A 159 -3.21 12.16 -5.65
N GLY A 160 -3.24 13.38 -6.16
CA GLY A 160 -2.83 14.59 -5.42
C GLY A 160 -3.74 14.90 -4.23
N GLU A 161 -5.05 14.90 -4.45
CA GLU A 161 -6.02 15.20 -3.39
C GLU A 161 -6.01 14.15 -2.28
N LEU A 162 -6.02 12.85 -2.63
CA LEU A 162 -5.96 11.77 -1.65
C LEU A 162 -4.64 11.80 -0.86
N THR A 163 -3.53 12.20 -1.51
CA THR A 163 -2.25 12.42 -0.83
C THR A 163 -2.36 13.52 0.23
N ALA A 164 -2.91 14.68 -0.12
CA ALA A 164 -3.10 15.79 0.81
C ALA A 164 -4.02 15.42 1.98
N GLN A 165 -5.11 14.69 1.70
CA GLN A 165 -6.03 14.19 2.72
C GLN A 165 -5.33 13.24 3.71
N PHE A 166 -4.51 12.32 3.20
CA PHE A 166 -3.72 11.42 4.04
C PHE A 166 -2.70 12.16 4.91
N LEU A 167 -2.04 13.18 4.38
CA LEU A 167 -1.11 14.03 5.13
C LEU A 167 -1.82 14.94 6.16
N GLY A 168 -3.15 15.02 6.12
CA GLY A 168 -3.96 15.78 7.06
C GLY A 168 -3.81 17.30 6.93
N SER A 169 -3.24 17.80 5.84
CA SER A 169 -3.00 19.24 5.64
C SER A 169 -3.11 19.63 4.18
N LYS A 170 -3.92 20.66 3.90
CA LYS A 170 -3.94 21.32 2.59
C LYS A 170 -2.66 22.09 2.27
N LYS A 171 -1.84 22.39 3.30
CA LYS A 171 -0.55 23.07 3.16
C LYS A 171 0.61 22.09 2.96
N ALA A 172 0.35 20.78 2.97
CA ALA A 172 1.36 19.79 2.60
C ALA A 172 1.80 20.04 1.16
N ARG A 173 3.11 20.22 0.95
CA ARG A 173 3.69 20.53 -0.35
C ARG A 173 3.82 19.26 -1.19
N ILE A 174 3.05 19.16 -2.25
CA ILE A 174 2.98 17.98 -3.11
C ILE A 174 3.66 18.29 -4.44
N ALA A 175 4.73 17.56 -4.75
CA ALA A 175 5.36 17.58 -6.06
C ALA A 175 4.56 16.68 -7.03
N VAL A 176 4.05 17.25 -8.11
CA VAL A 176 3.40 16.46 -9.21
C VAL A 176 4.39 16.37 -10.35
N LEU A 177 4.78 15.15 -10.70
CA LEU A 177 5.78 14.92 -11.75
C LEU A 177 5.17 15.08 -13.15
N GLY A 178 6.02 15.40 -14.13
CA GLY A 178 5.68 15.22 -15.53
C GLY A 178 5.68 13.75 -15.93
N LEU A 179 5.06 13.43 -17.05
CA LEU A 179 5.13 12.11 -17.70
C LEU A 179 6.40 12.00 -18.55
N ASN A 180 6.65 13.06 -19.35
CA ASN A 180 7.73 13.08 -20.33
C ASN A 180 9.05 13.63 -19.74
N PRO A 181 10.19 13.35 -20.39
CA PRO A 181 11.47 13.94 -20.00
C PRO A 181 11.39 15.46 -19.87
N HIS A 182 12.02 15.99 -18.82
CA HIS A 182 12.02 17.42 -18.48
C HIS A 182 10.63 18.07 -18.38
N ALA A 183 9.63 17.27 -17.95
CA ALA A 183 8.23 17.68 -17.90
C ALA A 183 7.72 18.25 -19.25
N GLY A 184 8.05 17.54 -20.35
CA GLY A 184 7.62 17.87 -21.69
C GLY A 184 8.42 18.98 -22.41
N ASP A 185 9.29 19.73 -21.70
CA ASP A 185 10.10 20.82 -22.25
C ASP A 185 9.27 21.78 -23.14
N GLY A 186 8.16 22.28 -22.60
CA GLY A 186 7.25 23.19 -23.29
C GLY A 186 6.51 22.56 -24.47
N GLY A 187 6.27 21.25 -24.44
CA GLY A 187 5.57 20.47 -25.49
C GLY A 187 6.48 19.87 -26.55
N ARG A 188 7.81 19.94 -26.33
CA ARG A 188 8.79 19.39 -27.28
C ARG A 188 8.85 17.86 -27.26
N PHE A 189 8.57 17.24 -26.12
CA PHE A 189 8.65 15.79 -25.89
C PHE A 189 7.29 15.15 -25.67
N GLY A 190 6.22 15.84 -25.94
CA GLY A 190 4.85 15.41 -25.74
C GLY A 190 3.99 16.56 -25.23
N ASP A 191 2.70 16.36 -25.16
CA ASP A 191 1.73 17.38 -24.73
C ASP A 191 0.86 16.95 -23.55
N GLU A 192 1.17 15.79 -22.95
CA GLU A 192 0.47 15.24 -21.80
C GLU A 192 0.57 16.16 -20.58
N GLU A 193 1.70 16.85 -20.42
CA GLU A 193 1.85 17.84 -19.37
C GLU A 193 0.81 18.96 -19.51
N ALA A 194 0.72 19.56 -20.69
CA ALA A 194 -0.19 20.68 -20.95
C ALA A 194 -1.67 20.24 -20.98
N LYS A 195 -1.96 19.03 -21.47
CA LYS A 195 -3.34 18.54 -21.66
C LYS A 195 -3.93 17.85 -20.42
N ILE A 196 -3.08 17.24 -19.59
CA ILE A 196 -3.51 16.35 -18.50
C ILE A 196 -2.99 16.82 -17.14
N ILE A 197 -1.64 17.00 -17.01
CA ILE A 197 -1.02 17.16 -15.69
C ILE A 197 -1.17 18.59 -15.18
N GLU A 198 -0.92 19.61 -16.03
CA GLU A 198 -1.07 21.01 -15.66
C GLU A 198 -2.52 21.36 -15.27
N PRO A 199 -3.58 20.94 -16.03
CA PRO A 199 -4.97 21.09 -15.59
C PRO A 199 -5.25 20.47 -14.24
N ALA A 200 -4.75 19.25 -13.95
CA ALA A 200 -4.90 18.60 -12.64
C ALA A 200 -4.23 19.41 -11.53
N VAL A 201 -3.03 19.92 -11.75
CA VAL A 201 -2.31 20.78 -10.78
C VAL A 201 -3.06 22.08 -10.53
N LEU A 202 -3.57 22.74 -11.57
CA LEU A 202 -4.39 23.95 -11.44
C LEU A 202 -5.66 23.68 -10.65
N ARG A 203 -6.31 22.55 -10.89
CA ARG A 203 -7.49 22.12 -10.14
C ARG A 203 -7.19 21.82 -8.66
N LEU A 204 -6.05 21.20 -8.35
CA LEU A 204 -5.59 21.00 -6.96
C LEU A 204 -5.38 22.36 -6.26
N LYS A 205 -4.72 23.32 -6.92
CA LYS A 205 -4.53 24.67 -6.40
C LYS A 205 -5.85 25.40 -6.18
N ALA A 206 -6.78 25.29 -7.12
CA ALA A 206 -8.11 25.89 -6.99
C ALA A 206 -8.93 25.28 -5.81
N ALA A 207 -8.68 24.00 -5.49
CA ALA A 207 -9.26 23.32 -4.32
C ALA A 207 -8.51 23.68 -3.00
N GLY A 208 -7.46 24.50 -3.07
CA GLY A 208 -6.71 25.01 -1.92
C GLY A 208 -5.56 24.11 -1.47
N TYR A 209 -5.13 23.14 -2.30
CA TYR A 209 -3.97 22.29 -2.02
C TYR A 209 -2.67 22.94 -2.50
N ASP A 210 -1.57 22.77 -1.77
CA ASP A 210 -0.22 23.24 -2.16
C ASP A 210 0.44 22.21 -3.08
N ALA A 211 0.02 22.20 -4.36
CA ALA A 211 0.55 21.32 -5.38
C ALA A 211 1.48 22.10 -6.32
N VAL A 212 2.65 21.55 -6.61
CA VAL A 212 3.65 22.13 -7.50
C VAL A 212 3.97 21.16 -8.63
N GLY A 213 3.81 21.59 -9.88
CA GLY A 213 4.07 20.76 -11.05
C GLY A 213 3.47 21.33 -12.35
N PRO A 214 3.63 20.65 -13.47
CA PRO A 214 4.46 19.43 -13.63
C PRO A 214 5.96 19.69 -13.40
N LEU A 215 6.63 18.79 -12.66
CA LEU A 215 8.05 18.89 -12.37
C LEU A 215 8.85 17.78 -13.10
N PRO A 216 10.09 18.06 -13.56
CA PRO A 216 10.98 17.01 -14.05
C PRO A 216 11.28 15.97 -12.97
N ALA A 217 11.06 14.67 -13.27
CA ALA A 217 11.21 13.61 -12.29
C ALA A 217 12.65 13.43 -11.81
N ASP A 218 13.63 13.62 -12.69
CA ASP A 218 15.07 13.47 -12.42
C ASP A 218 15.57 14.41 -11.31
N THR A 219 14.97 15.59 -11.13
CA THR A 219 15.35 16.57 -10.11
C THR A 219 14.39 16.62 -8.93
N ALA A 220 13.12 16.30 -9.13
CA ALA A 220 12.08 16.42 -8.10
C ALA A 220 12.29 15.44 -6.94
N PHE A 221 12.79 14.22 -7.18
CA PHE A 221 13.05 13.25 -6.14
C PHE A 221 14.18 13.68 -5.20
N PHE A 222 15.25 14.29 -5.72
CA PHE A 222 16.30 14.86 -4.89
C PHE A 222 15.74 15.91 -3.92
N ARG A 223 14.92 16.82 -4.44
CA ARG A 223 14.27 17.86 -3.65
C ARG A 223 13.31 17.30 -2.61
N ALA A 224 12.56 16.24 -2.96
CA ALA A 224 11.64 15.59 -2.04
C ALA A 224 12.38 14.92 -0.86
N VAL A 225 13.47 14.20 -1.14
CA VAL A 225 14.31 13.59 -0.09
C VAL A 225 14.99 14.67 0.77
N SER A 226 15.30 15.82 0.19
CA SER A 226 15.89 16.98 0.91
C SER A 226 14.88 17.76 1.75
N GLY A 227 13.57 17.39 1.70
CA GLY A 227 12.52 18.01 2.52
C GLY A 227 11.80 19.19 1.87
N ASP A 228 12.01 19.45 0.58
CA ASP A 228 11.28 20.50 -0.13
C ASP A 228 9.80 20.15 -0.34
N PHE A 229 9.46 18.86 -0.35
CA PHE A 229 8.11 18.34 -0.54
C PHE A 229 7.77 17.27 0.49
N ASP A 230 6.50 17.25 0.92
CA ASP A 230 5.97 16.25 1.86
C ASP A 230 5.63 14.93 1.17
N ALA A 231 5.29 14.98 -0.14
CA ALA A 231 5.03 13.82 -0.97
C ALA A 231 5.22 14.14 -2.46
N VAL A 232 5.33 13.08 -3.26
CA VAL A 232 5.44 13.12 -4.72
C VAL A 232 4.25 12.36 -5.32
N VAL A 233 3.64 12.92 -6.38
CA VAL A 233 2.71 12.21 -7.25
C VAL A 233 3.46 11.85 -8.54
N ALA A 234 3.62 10.54 -8.76
CA ALA A 234 4.25 9.98 -9.94
C ALA A 234 3.19 9.49 -10.94
N MET A 235 3.46 9.65 -12.23
CA MET A 235 2.51 9.28 -13.27
C MET A 235 2.39 7.77 -13.45
N TYR A 236 3.47 7.01 -13.20
CA TYR A 236 3.48 5.55 -13.32
C TYR A 236 4.41 4.89 -12.30
N HIS A 237 4.24 3.57 -12.19
CA HIS A 237 4.84 2.74 -11.17
C HIS A 237 6.37 2.92 -11.05
N ASP A 238 7.14 2.65 -12.10
CA ASP A 238 8.60 2.65 -12.01
C ASP A 238 9.21 4.05 -11.93
N GLN A 239 8.50 5.09 -12.41
CA GLN A 239 8.89 6.48 -12.20
C GLN A 239 8.97 6.81 -10.69
N GLY A 240 8.00 6.31 -9.93
CA GLY A 240 7.90 6.59 -8.50
C GLY A 240 8.66 5.60 -7.64
N LEU A 241 8.51 4.29 -7.92
CA LEU A 241 8.99 3.25 -7.02
C LEU A 241 10.48 2.94 -7.20
N GLY A 242 11.07 3.20 -8.38
CA GLY A 242 12.52 3.07 -8.56
C GLY A 242 13.29 3.95 -7.57
N PRO A 243 13.10 5.28 -7.58
CA PRO A 243 13.75 6.18 -6.61
C PRO A 243 13.37 5.90 -5.16
N LEU A 244 12.10 5.57 -4.87
CA LEU A 244 11.68 5.24 -3.51
C LEU A 244 12.41 4.01 -2.98
N LYS A 245 12.49 2.93 -3.76
CA LYS A 245 13.17 1.70 -3.34
C LYS A 245 14.68 1.85 -3.26
N LEU A 246 15.27 2.76 -4.01
CA LEU A 246 16.69 3.09 -3.84
C LEU A 246 16.97 3.63 -2.43
N VAL A 247 16.05 4.42 -1.87
CA VAL A 247 16.21 5.04 -0.54
C VAL A 247 15.62 4.16 0.56
N HIS A 248 14.46 3.54 0.31
CA HIS A 248 13.62 2.87 1.33
C HIS A 248 13.25 1.43 0.97
N PHE A 249 14.23 0.59 0.58
CA PHE A 249 13.96 -0.79 0.16
C PHE A 249 13.32 -1.66 1.24
N PHE A 250 13.75 -1.50 2.50
CA PHE A 250 13.34 -2.37 3.60
C PHE A 250 12.31 -1.74 4.55
N ASP A 251 12.04 -0.44 4.46
CA ASP A 251 11.19 0.28 5.41
C ASP A 251 10.03 1.03 4.77
N ALA A 252 9.85 0.88 3.47
CA ALA A 252 8.66 1.37 2.80
C ALA A 252 7.41 0.54 3.17
N VAL A 253 6.28 1.24 3.25
CA VAL A 253 4.95 0.69 3.51
C VAL A 253 4.03 1.07 2.35
N ASN A 254 3.27 0.10 1.85
CA ASN A 254 2.22 0.35 0.87
C ASN A 254 0.94 0.76 1.60
N ILE A 255 0.36 1.88 1.19
CA ILE A 255 -0.86 2.45 1.78
C ILE A 255 -1.91 2.59 0.68
N THR A 256 -3.14 2.17 0.96
CA THR A 256 -4.29 2.43 0.09
C THR A 256 -4.99 3.69 0.56
N LEU A 257 -4.84 4.76 -0.19
CA LEU A 257 -5.53 6.03 0.05
C LEU A 257 -6.99 5.99 -0.42
N GLY A 258 -7.86 6.79 0.17
CA GLY A 258 -9.27 6.91 -0.24
C GLY A 258 -10.22 5.94 0.45
N LEU A 259 -9.72 4.96 1.20
CA LEU A 259 -10.56 4.07 1.99
C LEU A 259 -11.14 4.79 3.22
N PRO A 260 -12.31 4.37 3.75
CA PRO A 260 -12.92 4.98 4.93
C PRO A 260 -12.08 4.79 6.21
N ARG A 261 -11.16 3.82 6.20
CA ARG A 261 -10.18 3.54 7.26
C ARG A 261 -8.87 3.12 6.62
N ILE A 262 -7.76 3.39 7.30
CA ILE A 262 -6.43 3.11 6.76
C ILE A 262 -6.24 1.62 6.49
N ARG A 263 -5.77 1.30 5.28
CA ARG A 263 -5.25 -0.03 4.93
C ARG A 263 -3.80 0.10 4.50
N VAL A 264 -2.95 -0.74 5.08
CA VAL A 264 -1.52 -0.79 4.79
C VAL A 264 -1.06 -2.21 4.52
N SER A 265 0.08 -2.35 3.87
CA SER A 265 0.77 -3.65 3.74
C SER A 265 2.28 -3.44 3.68
N PRO A 266 3.08 -4.45 4.09
CA PRO A 266 4.50 -4.49 3.76
C PRO A 266 4.71 -4.45 2.24
N ASP A 267 5.84 -3.89 1.81
CA ASP A 267 6.21 -3.79 0.40
C ASP A 267 7.10 -4.96 -0.06
N HIS A 268 6.62 -6.19 0.19
CA HIS A 268 7.26 -7.42 -0.29
C HIS A 268 6.23 -8.52 -0.55
N GLY A 269 6.63 -9.53 -1.33
CA GLY A 269 5.81 -10.71 -1.60
C GLY A 269 5.92 -11.80 -0.53
N PRO A 270 5.29 -12.96 -0.75
CA PRO A 270 5.31 -14.09 0.18
C PRO A 270 6.68 -14.68 0.45
N ALA A 271 7.66 -14.52 -0.45
CA ALA A 271 9.05 -14.99 -0.32
C ALA A 271 9.14 -16.42 0.22
N PHE A 272 8.55 -17.37 -0.50
CA PHE A 272 8.44 -18.78 -0.08
C PHE A 272 9.79 -19.44 0.20
N ASP A 273 10.84 -19.03 -0.50
CA ASP A 273 12.22 -19.49 -0.32
C ASP A 273 12.82 -19.10 1.04
N LEU A 274 12.31 -18.06 1.66
CA LEU A 274 12.74 -17.60 2.98
C LEU A 274 11.83 -18.06 4.12
N ALA A 275 10.62 -18.57 3.81
CA ALA A 275 9.64 -18.94 4.81
C ALA A 275 10.15 -20.03 5.76
N GLY A 276 9.99 -19.83 7.07
CA GLY A 276 10.44 -20.74 8.12
C GLY A 276 11.95 -20.75 8.38
N THR A 277 12.73 -19.92 7.67
CA THR A 277 14.18 -19.87 7.86
C THR A 277 14.63 -18.85 8.93
N GLY A 278 13.73 -17.96 9.36
CA GLY A 278 14.04 -16.85 10.28
C GLY A 278 14.95 -15.75 9.67
N LYS A 279 15.27 -15.83 8.37
CA LYS A 279 16.18 -14.88 7.68
C LYS A 279 15.47 -13.67 7.06
N ALA A 280 14.13 -13.73 6.93
CA ALA A 280 13.37 -12.64 6.34
C ALA A 280 13.46 -11.36 7.19
N ASN A 281 13.59 -10.20 6.53
CA ASN A 281 13.72 -8.91 7.20
C ASN A 281 12.33 -8.40 7.64
N PRO A 282 12.07 -8.17 8.95
CA PRO A 282 10.76 -7.75 9.43
C PRO A 282 10.49 -6.24 9.29
N LYS A 283 11.46 -5.43 8.85
CA LYS A 283 11.39 -3.97 8.97
C LYS A 283 10.16 -3.37 8.30
N SER A 284 9.85 -3.75 7.06
CA SER A 284 8.64 -3.27 6.37
C SER A 284 7.34 -3.70 7.08
N THR A 285 7.28 -4.94 7.61
CA THR A 285 6.13 -5.43 8.39
C THR A 285 5.98 -4.66 9.71
N VAL A 286 7.09 -4.36 10.37
CA VAL A 286 7.10 -3.53 11.60
C VAL A 286 6.59 -2.12 11.32
N GLU A 287 7.05 -1.47 10.26
CA GLU A 287 6.60 -0.13 9.89
C GLU A 287 5.13 -0.12 9.45
N ALA A 288 4.67 -1.14 8.71
CA ALA A 288 3.26 -1.30 8.37
C ALA A 288 2.38 -1.47 9.63
N LEU A 289 2.83 -2.26 10.60
CA LEU A 289 2.11 -2.47 11.85
C LEU A 289 2.06 -1.21 12.72
N LYS A 290 3.15 -0.45 12.80
CA LYS A 290 3.18 0.87 13.46
C LYS A 290 2.16 1.81 12.84
N MET A 291 2.15 1.92 11.51
CA MET A 291 1.23 2.79 10.79
C MET A 291 -0.23 2.38 10.98
N ALA A 292 -0.55 1.09 10.90
CA ALA A 292 -1.89 0.57 11.22
C ALA A 292 -2.30 0.88 12.67
N SER A 293 -1.35 0.97 13.59
CA SER A 293 -1.61 1.18 15.01
C SER A 293 -1.90 2.64 15.38
N ILE A 294 -1.54 3.59 14.53
CA ILE A 294 -1.80 5.04 14.73
C ILE A 294 -3.18 5.43 14.20
N GLY A 295 -3.70 4.74 13.19
CA GLY A 295 -4.98 5.00 12.50
C GLY A 295 -6.26 4.75 13.30
#